data_2f3970853ced35d4c3c4c250d9f75cf5
#
_entry.id   2f3970853ced35d4c3c4c250d9f75cf5
#
_cell.length_a   1.000
_cell.length_b   1.000
_cell.length_c   1.000
_cell.angle_alpha   90.00
_cell.angle_beta   90.00
_cell.angle_gamma   90.00
#
_symmetry.space_group_name_H-M   'P 1'
#
loop_
_entity.id
_entity.type
_entity.pdbx_description
1 polymer ?
#
loop_
_entity_poly.entity_id
_entity_poly.type
_entity_poly.pdbx_seq_one_letter_code
_entity_poly.pdbx_strand_id
1 'polypeptide(L)'
;LLESSGVQVSDGPSPIIKALPVRNDGKPKHAVISLDHVTHRYGQGGNASPALDDISLDIEQGAFVGLIGRNGSGKTTLAKHLNGLIQPTQGIVKVDGLDVSKHSVGEMAAHVGFVFQNPDHQIFCSSTKEEIAFGPTALGLDAATVFKCVDEMMTLFDLHRYEDVSPATLGYGERRAVALSSVIAMRTPILVLDEPTAGLDHRLASRFLGTVEKLNQRGVTVIMISHDMRAVYRYCTHVLELEDGHIVQYGPIDKSQEAQQSPVRQARQPHKSRGPVSATHVLLKIAKDECDKEER
;
A
#
# COMPACT_ATOMS: atom_id res chain seq x y z
N LEU A 1 -0.15 -21.86 43.10
CA LEU A 1 1.10 -21.77 42.32
C LEU A 1 0.75 -21.98 40.84
N LEU A 2 0.51 -20.88 40.14
CA LEU A 2 0.37 -20.85 38.69
C LEU A 2 1.61 -20.10 38.18
N GLU A 3 2.58 -20.85 37.67
CA GLU A 3 3.74 -20.30 36.98
C GLU A 3 3.29 -19.74 35.63
N SER A 4 3.55 -18.43 35.43
CA SER A 4 3.39 -17.72 34.21
C SER A 4 4.43 -18.18 33.18
N SER A 5 4.02 -18.99 32.20
CA SER A 5 4.82 -19.25 31.00
C SER A 5 4.92 -18.01 30.15
N GLY A 6 5.98 -17.25 30.35
CA GLY A 6 6.35 -16.12 29.48
C GLY A 6 6.73 -16.65 28.09
N VAL A 7 5.86 -16.45 27.12
CA VAL A 7 6.23 -16.62 25.70
C VAL A 7 7.19 -15.50 25.36
N GLN A 8 8.46 -15.79 25.28
CA GLN A 8 9.46 -14.89 24.72
C GLN A 8 9.16 -14.73 23.22
N VAL A 9 8.62 -13.59 22.85
CA VAL A 9 8.54 -13.16 21.44
C VAL A 9 9.98 -12.94 20.98
N SER A 10 10.51 -13.83 20.16
CA SER A 10 11.84 -13.67 19.58
C SER A 10 11.84 -12.41 18.68
N ASP A 11 12.62 -11.41 19.03
CA ASP A 11 12.85 -10.19 18.23
C ASP A 11 13.67 -10.43 16.94
N GLY A 12 13.71 -11.66 16.43
CA GLY A 12 14.35 -11.98 15.17
C GLY A 12 13.47 -11.56 13.98
N PRO A 13 14.06 -11.07 12.88
CA PRO A 13 13.29 -10.74 11.68
C PRO A 13 12.55 -11.99 11.17
N SER A 14 11.25 -11.83 10.88
CA SER A 14 10.42 -12.89 10.31
C SER A 14 11.09 -13.53 9.10
N PRO A 15 10.98 -14.86 8.92
CA PRO A 15 11.56 -15.57 7.77
C PRO A 15 11.12 -15.02 6.41
N ILE A 16 9.90 -14.50 6.27
CA ILE A 16 9.41 -13.82 5.05
C ILE A 16 10.39 -12.73 4.63
N ILE A 17 10.86 -11.98 5.61
CA ILE A 17 11.74 -10.86 5.38
C ILE A 17 13.12 -11.35 4.86
N LYS A 18 13.55 -12.56 5.20
CA LYS A 18 14.85 -13.11 4.75
C LYS A 18 14.85 -13.61 3.29
N ALA A 19 13.69 -13.98 2.77
CA ALA A 19 13.56 -14.62 1.46
C ALA A 19 13.31 -13.66 0.28
N LEU A 20 13.00 -12.37 0.56
CA LEU A 20 12.93 -11.37 -0.51
C LEU A 20 14.36 -11.07 -1.02
N PRO A 21 14.57 -11.04 -2.35
CA PRO A 21 15.86 -10.66 -2.89
C PRO A 21 16.18 -9.23 -2.44
N VAL A 22 17.30 -9.08 -1.74
CA VAL A 22 17.84 -7.75 -1.40
C VAL A 22 18.38 -7.17 -2.69
N ARG A 23 17.58 -6.39 -3.40
CA ARG A 23 18.02 -5.61 -4.57
C ARG A 23 18.63 -4.28 -4.14
N ASN A 24 19.54 -4.31 -3.19
CA ASN A 24 20.33 -3.13 -2.82
C ASN A 24 21.74 -3.26 -3.39
N ASP A 25 21.85 -3.30 -4.72
CA ASP A 25 23.10 -3.58 -5.46
C ASP A 25 23.98 -2.34 -5.59
N GLY A 26 23.70 -1.26 -4.86
CA GLY A 26 24.45 0.01 -4.98
C GLY A 26 24.31 0.68 -6.36
N LYS A 27 23.45 0.17 -7.24
CA LYS A 27 23.15 0.78 -8.54
C LYS A 27 22.27 2.00 -8.39
N PRO A 28 22.34 2.98 -9.32
CA PRO A 28 21.42 4.10 -9.32
C PRO A 28 19.99 3.57 -9.33
N LYS A 29 19.16 4.11 -8.43
CA LYS A 29 17.74 3.76 -8.36
C LYS A 29 17.09 4.10 -9.69
N HIS A 30 16.50 3.10 -10.33
CA HIS A 30 15.75 3.29 -11.56
C HIS A 30 14.25 3.40 -11.26
N ALA A 31 13.51 4.05 -12.13
CA ALA A 31 12.07 4.10 -12.04
C ALA A 31 11.51 2.69 -12.23
N VAL A 32 10.81 2.17 -11.21
CA VAL A 32 10.13 0.87 -11.26
C VAL A 32 8.67 1.01 -11.68
N ILE A 33 8.11 2.21 -11.52
CA ILE A 33 6.80 2.61 -12.04
C ILE A 33 7.02 3.90 -12.83
N SER A 34 6.55 3.93 -14.07
CA SER A 34 6.59 5.11 -14.93
C SER A 34 5.23 5.31 -15.59
N LEU A 35 4.69 6.50 -15.44
CA LEU A 35 3.49 6.97 -16.11
C LEU A 35 3.91 8.10 -17.07
N ASP A 36 3.49 7.99 -18.34
CA ASP A 36 3.84 8.93 -19.39
C ASP A 36 2.56 9.44 -20.03
N HIS A 37 2.19 10.71 -19.73
CA HIS A 37 1.00 11.40 -20.21
C HIS A 37 -0.31 10.59 -20.05
N VAL A 38 -0.49 9.95 -18.87
CA VAL A 38 -1.61 9.06 -18.60
C VAL A 38 -2.88 9.84 -18.34
N THR A 39 -3.89 9.60 -19.20
CA THR A 39 -5.26 10.12 -19.03
C THR A 39 -6.22 8.93 -18.93
N HIS A 40 -7.19 9.01 -18.03
CA HIS A 40 -8.25 8.01 -17.91
C HIS A 40 -9.63 8.64 -17.75
N ARG A 41 -10.58 8.21 -18.59
CA ARG A 41 -12.00 8.60 -18.52
C ARG A 41 -12.86 7.38 -18.34
N TYR A 42 -13.78 7.43 -17.38
CA TYR A 42 -14.79 6.40 -17.21
C TYR A 42 -15.97 6.65 -18.17
N GLY A 43 -16.44 5.59 -18.86
CA GLY A 43 -17.59 5.63 -19.76
C GLY A 43 -17.25 6.12 -21.17
N GLN A 44 -18.21 5.93 -22.10
CA GLN A 44 -18.05 6.25 -23.54
C GLN A 44 -18.57 7.65 -23.93
N GLY A 45 -18.99 8.49 -22.97
CA GLY A 45 -19.52 9.83 -23.23
C GLY A 45 -18.47 10.90 -23.10
N GLY A 46 -18.19 11.62 -24.18
CA GLY A 46 -17.11 12.62 -24.27
C GLY A 46 -17.20 13.85 -23.34
N ASN A 47 -18.20 13.95 -22.46
CA ASN A 47 -18.42 15.11 -21.57
C ASN A 47 -18.06 14.86 -20.09
N ALA A 48 -17.62 13.64 -19.70
CA ALA A 48 -17.20 13.40 -18.33
C ALA A 48 -15.77 13.94 -18.10
N SER A 49 -15.56 14.64 -16.99
CA SER A 49 -14.20 15.02 -16.55
C SER A 49 -13.34 13.78 -16.39
N PRO A 50 -12.06 13.81 -16.80
CA PRO A 50 -11.17 12.70 -16.64
C PRO A 50 -10.96 12.38 -15.15
N ALA A 51 -10.88 11.11 -14.82
CA ALA A 51 -10.51 10.66 -13.46
C ALA A 51 -9.00 10.79 -13.21
N LEU A 52 -8.20 10.74 -14.29
CA LEU A 52 -6.80 11.14 -14.36
C LEU A 52 -6.61 11.97 -15.62
N ASP A 53 -5.87 13.06 -15.53
CA ASP A 53 -5.66 13.99 -16.63
C ASP A 53 -4.17 14.35 -16.76
N ASP A 54 -3.55 13.85 -17.81
CA ASP A 54 -2.15 14.12 -18.20
C ASP A 54 -1.13 13.83 -17.08
N ILE A 55 -1.24 12.66 -16.44
CA ILE A 55 -0.35 12.25 -15.36
C ILE A 55 0.99 11.76 -15.92
N SER A 56 2.08 12.43 -15.54
CA SER A 56 3.45 11.98 -15.79
C SER A 56 4.19 11.86 -14.45
N LEU A 57 4.73 10.66 -14.14
CA LEU A 57 5.31 10.35 -12.84
C LEU A 57 6.27 9.18 -12.96
N ASP A 58 7.43 9.31 -12.33
CA ASP A 58 8.36 8.21 -12.10
C ASP A 58 8.49 7.93 -10.60
N ILE A 59 8.33 6.66 -10.21
CA ILE A 59 8.53 6.19 -8.84
C ILE A 59 9.75 5.26 -8.82
N GLU A 60 10.72 5.61 -7.98
CA GLU A 60 11.96 4.84 -7.83
C GLU A 60 11.72 3.53 -7.07
N GLN A 61 12.50 2.50 -7.40
CA GLN A 61 12.52 1.25 -6.66
C GLN A 61 12.81 1.47 -5.18
N GLY A 62 12.04 0.82 -4.31
CA GLY A 62 12.17 0.93 -2.85
C GLY A 62 11.59 2.22 -2.26
N ALA A 63 10.90 3.06 -3.04
CA ALA A 63 10.12 4.15 -2.48
C ALA A 63 8.93 3.60 -1.68
N PHE A 64 8.59 4.26 -0.57
CA PHE A 64 7.32 4.07 0.12
C PHE A 64 6.50 5.35 -0.06
N VAL A 65 5.56 5.32 -0.99
CA VAL A 65 4.78 6.48 -1.41
C VAL A 65 3.43 6.49 -0.70
N GLY A 66 3.13 7.55 0.04
CA GLY A 66 1.79 7.85 0.53
C GLY A 66 1.01 8.59 -0.56
N LEU A 67 0.00 7.94 -1.14
CA LEU A 67 -0.89 8.54 -2.13
C LEU A 67 -2.09 9.16 -1.42
N ILE A 68 -2.13 10.49 -1.41
CA ILE A 68 -3.11 11.30 -0.67
C ILE A 68 -3.95 12.17 -1.60
N GLY A 69 -5.03 12.72 -1.09
CA GLY A 69 -5.94 13.61 -1.82
C GLY A 69 -7.41 13.35 -1.44
N ARG A 70 -8.31 14.24 -1.82
CA ARG A 70 -9.74 14.14 -1.52
C ARG A 70 -10.39 12.91 -2.16
N ASN A 71 -11.59 12.54 -1.67
CA ASN A 71 -12.39 11.51 -2.33
C ASN A 71 -12.72 11.95 -3.77
N GLY A 72 -12.58 11.03 -4.73
CA GLY A 72 -12.78 11.34 -6.15
C GLY A 72 -11.57 11.96 -6.87
N SER A 73 -10.44 12.22 -6.19
CA SER A 73 -9.27 12.83 -6.83
C SER A 73 -8.48 11.93 -7.80
N GLY A 74 -8.90 10.67 -7.97
CA GLY A 74 -8.25 9.73 -8.91
C GLY A 74 -7.32 8.70 -8.28
N LYS A 75 -7.12 8.66 -6.94
CA LYS A 75 -6.16 7.77 -6.25
C LYS A 75 -6.34 6.28 -6.60
N THR A 76 -7.55 5.75 -6.38
CA THR A 76 -7.85 4.34 -6.68
C THR A 76 -7.79 4.07 -8.19
N THR A 77 -8.11 5.06 -9.03
CA THR A 77 -7.95 4.96 -10.49
C THR A 77 -6.49 4.82 -10.86
N LEU A 78 -5.62 5.70 -10.35
CA LEU A 78 -4.18 5.61 -10.55
C LEU A 78 -3.63 4.25 -10.08
N ALA A 79 -4.00 3.83 -8.87
CA ALA A 79 -3.57 2.55 -8.30
C ALA A 79 -3.95 1.35 -9.18
N LYS A 80 -5.18 1.34 -9.73
CA LYS A 80 -5.68 0.27 -10.61
C LYS A 80 -4.96 0.19 -11.96
N HIS A 81 -4.33 1.25 -12.43
CA HIS A 81 -3.50 1.18 -13.64
C HIS A 81 -2.21 0.40 -13.39
N LEU A 82 -1.67 0.43 -12.17
CA LEU A 82 -0.38 -0.18 -11.86
C LEU A 82 -0.39 -1.71 -11.95
N ASN A 83 -1.53 -2.35 -11.77
CA ASN A 83 -1.69 -3.81 -11.88
C ASN A 83 -2.51 -4.26 -13.11
N GLY A 84 -2.84 -3.32 -14.01
CA GLY A 84 -3.57 -3.60 -15.24
C GLY A 84 -5.06 -3.86 -15.07
N LEU A 85 -5.65 -3.63 -13.88
CA LEU A 85 -7.10 -3.76 -13.66
C LEU A 85 -7.92 -2.80 -14.54
N ILE A 86 -7.35 -1.65 -14.87
CA ILE A 86 -7.89 -0.73 -15.86
C ILE A 86 -6.78 -0.24 -16.77
N GLN A 87 -7.12 0.06 -18.01
CA GLN A 87 -6.19 0.57 -19.00
C GLN A 87 -6.35 2.09 -19.16
N PRO A 88 -5.28 2.85 -19.39
CA PRO A 88 -5.38 4.28 -19.65
C PRO A 88 -6.12 4.53 -20.96
N THR A 89 -6.87 5.64 -21.03
CA THR A 89 -7.49 6.10 -22.29
C THR A 89 -6.44 6.68 -23.24
N GLN A 90 -5.39 7.32 -22.67
CA GLN A 90 -4.23 7.84 -23.38
C GLN A 90 -2.99 7.68 -22.50
N GLY A 91 -1.81 7.72 -23.13
CA GLY A 91 -0.53 7.59 -22.44
C GLY A 91 -0.11 6.14 -22.21
N ILE A 92 0.98 5.96 -21.48
CA ILE A 92 1.61 4.64 -21.26
C ILE A 92 1.89 4.48 -19.77
N VAL A 93 1.58 3.28 -19.23
CA VAL A 93 1.95 2.87 -17.88
C VAL A 93 2.95 1.73 -17.97
N LYS A 94 4.12 1.91 -17.37
CA LYS A 94 5.13 0.87 -17.24
C LYS A 94 5.36 0.52 -15.78
N VAL A 95 5.41 -0.77 -15.48
CA VAL A 95 5.66 -1.30 -14.14
C VAL A 95 6.69 -2.42 -14.24
N ASP A 96 7.77 -2.32 -13.46
CA ASP A 96 8.93 -3.22 -13.51
C ASP A 96 9.49 -3.39 -14.94
N GLY A 97 9.46 -2.32 -15.74
CA GLY A 97 9.88 -2.29 -17.14
C GLY A 97 8.85 -2.80 -18.15
N LEU A 98 7.73 -3.37 -17.68
CA LEU A 98 6.66 -3.94 -18.53
C LEU A 98 5.63 -2.87 -18.86
N ASP A 99 5.23 -2.76 -20.12
CA ASP A 99 4.07 -1.96 -20.54
C ASP A 99 2.79 -2.70 -20.13
N VAL A 100 2.08 -2.15 -19.14
CA VAL A 100 0.91 -2.80 -18.53
C VAL A 100 -0.20 -3.11 -19.55
N SER A 101 -0.31 -2.31 -20.63
CA SER A 101 -1.32 -2.54 -21.67
C SER A 101 -1.09 -3.81 -22.48
N LYS A 102 0.11 -4.38 -22.44
CA LYS A 102 0.51 -5.57 -23.21
C LYS A 102 0.48 -6.86 -22.40
N HIS A 103 0.13 -6.76 -21.12
CA HIS A 103 0.11 -7.89 -20.21
C HIS A 103 -1.26 -8.09 -19.58
N SER A 104 -1.61 -9.33 -19.30
CA SER A 104 -2.80 -9.68 -18.55
C SER A 104 -2.65 -9.31 -17.07
N VAL A 105 -3.79 -9.13 -16.38
CA VAL A 105 -3.79 -8.89 -14.91
C VAL A 105 -3.09 -10.03 -14.17
N GLY A 106 -3.22 -11.28 -14.64
CA GLY A 106 -2.56 -12.44 -14.05
C GLY A 106 -1.04 -12.38 -14.15
N GLU A 107 -0.50 -11.94 -15.30
CA GLU A 107 0.95 -11.72 -15.47
C GLU A 107 1.43 -10.57 -14.59
N MET A 108 0.67 -9.45 -14.53
CA MET A 108 1.01 -8.31 -13.67
C MET A 108 0.96 -8.65 -12.18
N ALA A 109 0.17 -9.65 -11.76
CA ALA A 109 0.10 -10.10 -10.37
C ALA A 109 1.43 -10.66 -9.83
N ALA A 110 2.35 -11.09 -10.69
CA ALA A 110 3.71 -11.48 -10.30
C ALA A 110 4.59 -10.26 -9.92
N HIS A 111 4.23 -9.07 -10.40
CA HIS A 111 4.99 -7.83 -10.21
C HIS A 111 4.33 -6.91 -9.18
N VAL A 112 3.00 -6.89 -9.11
CA VAL A 112 2.24 -5.98 -8.25
C VAL A 112 1.22 -6.73 -7.42
N GLY A 113 1.46 -6.79 -6.11
CA GLY A 113 0.44 -7.19 -5.14
C GLY A 113 -0.50 -6.04 -4.86
N PHE A 114 -1.81 -6.26 -5.02
CA PHE A 114 -2.83 -5.22 -4.83
C PHE A 114 -3.80 -5.60 -3.71
N VAL A 115 -3.91 -4.75 -2.69
CA VAL A 115 -4.89 -4.88 -1.61
C VAL A 115 -6.03 -3.90 -1.85
N PHE A 116 -7.23 -4.41 -2.06
CA PHE A 116 -8.43 -3.59 -2.25
C PHE A 116 -8.92 -2.98 -0.94
N GLN A 117 -9.57 -1.83 -1.02
CA GLN A 117 -10.18 -1.16 0.12
C GLN A 117 -11.21 -2.06 0.83
N ASN A 118 -12.09 -2.71 0.07
CA ASN A 118 -13.05 -3.68 0.61
C ASN A 118 -12.51 -5.11 0.46
N PRO A 119 -12.29 -5.86 1.56
CA PRO A 119 -11.81 -7.24 1.51
C PRO A 119 -12.75 -8.19 0.76
N ASP A 120 -14.06 -7.93 0.74
CA ASP A 120 -15.05 -8.77 0.06
C ASP A 120 -14.88 -8.77 -1.48
N HIS A 121 -14.13 -7.82 -2.04
CA HIS A 121 -13.79 -7.81 -3.46
C HIS A 121 -12.58 -8.68 -3.81
N GLN A 122 -11.91 -9.23 -2.82
CA GLN A 122 -10.66 -9.97 -2.97
C GLN A 122 -10.80 -11.44 -2.52
N ILE A 123 -11.59 -11.70 -1.48
CA ILE A 123 -11.74 -13.00 -0.84
C ILE A 123 -12.74 -13.87 -1.63
N PHE A 124 -12.35 -15.14 -1.94
CA PHE A 124 -13.19 -16.06 -2.68
C PHE A 124 -12.99 -17.55 -2.35
N CYS A 125 -11.95 -17.92 -1.58
CA CYS A 125 -11.70 -19.31 -1.22
C CYS A 125 -12.59 -19.79 -0.07
N SER A 126 -12.68 -21.13 0.08
CA SER A 126 -13.53 -21.79 1.06
C SER A 126 -12.95 -21.77 2.47
N SER A 127 -11.63 -21.62 2.62
CA SER A 127 -10.95 -21.49 3.92
C SER A 127 -9.90 -20.38 3.92
N THR A 128 -9.57 -19.90 5.11
CA THR A 128 -8.54 -18.87 5.31
C THR A 128 -7.16 -19.34 4.81
N LYS A 129 -6.82 -20.60 5.04
CA LYS A 129 -5.59 -21.21 4.57
C LYS A 129 -5.49 -21.22 3.04
N GLU A 130 -6.57 -21.67 2.38
CA GLU A 130 -6.64 -21.69 0.93
C GLU A 130 -6.55 -20.28 0.34
N GLU A 131 -7.20 -19.30 0.94
CA GLU A 131 -7.15 -17.90 0.51
C GLU A 131 -5.72 -17.35 0.55
N ILE A 132 -4.97 -17.61 1.63
CA ILE A 132 -3.58 -17.17 1.75
C ILE A 132 -2.67 -17.96 0.80
N ALA A 133 -2.93 -19.25 0.58
CA ALA A 133 -2.15 -20.11 -0.30
C ALA A 133 -2.36 -19.83 -1.78
N PHE A 134 -3.51 -19.27 -2.16
CA PHE A 134 -3.93 -19.12 -3.55
C PHE A 134 -2.91 -18.34 -4.40
N GLY A 135 -2.54 -17.13 -3.98
CA GLY A 135 -1.60 -16.28 -4.72
C GLY A 135 -0.22 -16.93 -4.94
N PRO A 136 0.47 -17.40 -3.88
CA PRO A 136 1.72 -18.12 -4.01
C PRO A 136 1.65 -19.35 -4.93
N THR A 137 0.55 -20.12 -4.84
CA THR A 137 0.34 -21.30 -5.70
C THR A 137 0.13 -20.90 -7.15
N ALA A 138 -0.67 -19.87 -7.43
CA ALA A 138 -0.91 -19.36 -8.78
C ALA A 138 0.36 -18.81 -9.43
N LEU A 139 1.30 -18.28 -8.63
CA LEU A 139 2.62 -17.83 -9.07
C LEU A 139 3.61 -18.99 -9.28
N GLY A 140 3.20 -20.25 -9.07
CA GLY A 140 4.01 -21.43 -9.33
C GLY A 140 5.06 -21.73 -8.25
N LEU A 141 4.90 -21.22 -7.02
CA LEU A 141 5.79 -21.60 -5.93
C LEU A 141 5.58 -23.07 -5.55
N ASP A 142 6.65 -23.74 -5.13
CA ASP A 142 6.57 -25.12 -4.64
C ASP A 142 5.78 -25.25 -3.34
N ALA A 143 5.23 -26.45 -3.08
CA ALA A 143 4.34 -26.69 -1.95
C ALA A 143 4.97 -26.37 -0.58
N ALA A 144 6.28 -26.62 -0.42
CA ALA A 144 6.98 -26.32 0.83
C ALA A 144 7.10 -24.81 1.07
N THR A 145 7.37 -24.06 0.00
CA THR A 145 7.40 -22.58 0.04
C THR A 145 6.02 -22.00 0.30
N VAL A 146 4.97 -22.51 -0.37
CA VAL A 146 3.58 -22.12 -0.12
C VAL A 146 3.20 -22.35 1.33
N PHE A 147 3.43 -23.56 1.86
CA PHE A 147 3.15 -23.87 3.26
C PHE A 147 3.81 -22.88 4.22
N LYS A 148 5.09 -22.60 3.99
CA LYS A 148 5.84 -21.63 4.80
C LYS A 148 5.25 -20.21 4.73
N CYS A 149 4.88 -19.75 3.53
CA CYS A 149 4.23 -18.44 3.38
C CYS A 149 2.92 -18.37 4.16
N VAL A 150 2.10 -19.43 4.10
CA VAL A 150 0.83 -19.50 4.82
C VAL A 150 1.05 -19.44 6.33
N ASP A 151 1.93 -20.29 6.87
CA ASP A 151 2.23 -20.35 8.31
C ASP A 151 2.75 -19.01 8.85
N GLU A 152 3.63 -18.36 8.10
CA GLU A 152 4.15 -17.04 8.42
C GLU A 152 3.04 -15.97 8.48
N MET A 153 2.09 -16.00 7.53
CA MET A 153 0.95 -15.07 7.51
C MET A 153 -0.04 -15.36 8.63
N MET A 154 -0.33 -16.65 8.89
CA MET A 154 -1.16 -17.07 10.00
C MET A 154 -0.61 -16.57 11.35
N THR A 155 0.71 -16.68 11.54
CA THR A 155 1.40 -16.18 12.75
C THR A 155 1.37 -14.66 12.82
N LEU A 156 1.67 -13.97 11.71
CA LEU A 156 1.74 -12.51 11.67
C LEU A 156 0.41 -11.85 12.06
N PHE A 157 -0.70 -12.39 11.56
CA PHE A 157 -2.03 -11.83 11.73
C PHE A 157 -2.89 -12.53 12.79
N ASP A 158 -2.32 -13.53 13.53
CA ASP A 158 -3.04 -14.31 14.54
C ASP A 158 -4.28 -15.02 13.97
N LEU A 159 -4.10 -15.67 12.81
CA LEU A 159 -5.17 -16.32 12.06
C LEU A 159 -5.25 -17.83 12.24
N HIS A 160 -4.34 -18.47 12.99
CA HIS A 160 -4.31 -19.94 13.14
C HIS A 160 -5.64 -20.55 13.60
N ARG A 161 -6.37 -19.87 14.50
CA ARG A 161 -7.69 -20.30 14.97
C ARG A 161 -8.77 -20.30 13.87
N TYR A 162 -8.50 -19.69 12.74
CA TYR A 162 -9.41 -19.58 11.61
C TYR A 162 -8.92 -20.33 10.37
N GLU A 163 -7.89 -21.19 10.51
CA GLU A 163 -7.21 -21.86 9.39
C GLU A 163 -8.20 -22.52 8.41
N ASP A 164 -9.13 -23.31 8.93
CA ASP A 164 -10.13 -24.04 8.16
C ASP A 164 -11.49 -23.33 8.10
N VAL A 165 -11.59 -22.09 8.60
CA VAL A 165 -12.83 -21.30 8.62
C VAL A 165 -12.93 -20.51 7.32
N SER A 166 -14.13 -20.47 6.73
CA SER A 166 -14.41 -19.65 5.56
C SER A 166 -14.25 -18.16 5.91
N PRO A 167 -13.41 -17.41 5.18
CA PRO A 167 -13.24 -15.98 5.41
C PRO A 167 -14.55 -15.19 5.35
N ALA A 168 -15.51 -15.62 4.53
CA ALA A 168 -16.80 -14.97 4.41
C ALA A 168 -17.64 -14.96 5.71
N THR A 169 -17.35 -15.88 6.65
CA THR A 169 -18.02 -15.95 7.96
C THR A 169 -17.32 -15.18 9.07
N LEU A 170 -16.14 -14.65 8.80
CA LEU A 170 -15.33 -13.91 9.77
C LEU A 170 -15.85 -12.46 9.94
N GLY A 171 -15.48 -11.81 11.03
CA GLY A 171 -15.68 -10.39 11.24
C GLY A 171 -14.89 -9.56 10.21
N TYR A 172 -15.25 -8.27 10.05
CA TYR A 172 -14.61 -7.40 9.05
C TYR A 172 -13.09 -7.28 9.27
N GLY A 173 -12.64 -7.15 10.52
CA GLY A 173 -11.22 -7.05 10.86
C GLY A 173 -10.43 -8.28 10.48
N GLU A 174 -10.98 -9.48 10.78
CA GLU A 174 -10.35 -10.76 10.40
C GLU A 174 -10.34 -10.94 8.87
N ARG A 175 -11.44 -10.64 8.16
CA ARG A 175 -11.45 -10.64 6.69
C ARG A 175 -10.39 -9.72 6.11
N ARG A 176 -10.25 -8.52 6.71
CA ARG A 176 -9.21 -7.57 6.30
C ARG A 176 -7.80 -8.15 6.50
N ALA A 177 -7.56 -8.81 7.65
CA ALA A 177 -6.29 -9.48 7.93
C ALA A 177 -6.01 -10.61 6.92
N VAL A 178 -7.02 -11.42 6.57
CA VAL A 178 -6.89 -12.46 5.53
C VAL A 178 -6.54 -11.86 4.17
N ALA A 179 -7.25 -10.81 3.73
CA ALA A 179 -6.98 -10.14 2.47
C ALA A 179 -5.57 -9.53 2.39
N LEU A 180 -5.08 -8.95 3.49
CA LEU A 180 -3.69 -8.46 3.58
C LEU A 180 -2.69 -9.62 3.52
N SER A 181 -2.98 -10.71 4.23
CA SER A 181 -2.15 -11.91 4.28
C SER A 181 -1.98 -12.54 2.91
N SER A 182 -3.06 -12.68 2.13
CA SER A 182 -3.03 -13.33 0.81
C SER A 182 -2.13 -12.57 -0.18
N VAL A 183 -2.13 -11.22 -0.14
CA VAL A 183 -1.27 -10.42 -1.01
C VAL A 183 0.20 -10.43 -0.55
N ILE A 184 0.46 -10.28 0.76
CA ILE A 184 1.83 -10.28 1.27
C ILE A 184 2.50 -11.64 1.03
N ALA A 185 1.75 -12.74 1.13
CA ALA A 185 2.23 -14.09 0.87
C ALA A 185 2.79 -14.26 -0.56
N MET A 186 2.32 -13.48 -1.53
CA MET A 186 2.79 -13.51 -2.92
C MET A 186 4.23 -12.99 -3.09
N ARG A 187 4.74 -12.19 -2.14
CA ARG A 187 6.12 -11.66 -2.14
C ARG A 187 6.47 -10.85 -3.39
N THR A 188 5.55 -10.07 -3.91
CA THR A 188 5.74 -9.23 -5.08
C THR A 188 6.72 -8.08 -4.82
N PRO A 189 7.47 -7.61 -5.84
CA PRO A 189 8.41 -6.49 -5.70
C PRO A 189 7.72 -5.14 -5.46
N ILE A 190 6.45 -5.02 -5.83
CA ILE A 190 5.64 -3.81 -5.65
C ILE A 190 4.38 -4.17 -4.89
N LEU A 191 4.00 -3.35 -3.90
CA LEU A 191 2.76 -3.47 -3.15
C LEU A 191 1.93 -2.19 -3.32
N VAL A 192 0.69 -2.35 -3.73
CA VAL A 192 -0.32 -1.28 -3.77
C VAL A 192 -1.37 -1.58 -2.72
N LEU A 193 -1.54 -0.67 -1.77
CA LEU A 193 -2.37 -0.83 -0.59
C LEU A 193 -3.44 0.27 -0.58
N ASP A 194 -4.70 -0.10 -0.84
CA ASP A 194 -5.81 0.85 -0.81
C ASP A 194 -6.48 0.82 0.57
N GLU A 195 -6.27 1.90 1.36
CA GLU A 195 -6.75 2.07 2.75
C GLU A 195 -6.48 0.84 3.64
N PRO A 196 -5.23 0.37 3.77
CA PRO A 196 -4.94 -0.95 4.31
C PRO A 196 -5.29 -1.11 5.79
N THR A 197 -5.34 -0.03 6.55
CA THR A 197 -5.60 -0.05 8.00
C THR A 197 -7.07 0.17 8.37
N ALA A 198 -7.93 0.45 7.38
CA ALA A 198 -9.35 0.64 7.62
C ALA A 198 -9.98 -0.62 8.25
N GLY A 199 -10.67 -0.44 9.37
CA GLY A 199 -11.33 -1.52 10.11
C GLY A 199 -10.42 -2.43 10.94
N LEU A 200 -9.11 -2.16 11.00
CA LEU A 200 -8.18 -2.81 11.92
C LEU A 200 -8.12 -2.02 13.23
N ASP A 201 -7.95 -2.76 14.34
CA ASP A 201 -7.57 -2.10 15.59
C ASP A 201 -6.15 -1.51 15.50
N HIS A 202 -5.83 -0.58 16.39
CA HIS A 202 -4.55 0.13 16.38
C HIS A 202 -3.34 -0.82 16.49
N ARG A 203 -3.45 -1.91 17.26
CA ARG A 203 -2.36 -2.86 17.47
C ARG A 203 -2.07 -3.65 16.19
N LEU A 204 -3.13 -4.13 15.53
CA LEU A 204 -3.02 -4.89 14.28
C LEU A 204 -2.57 -3.98 13.13
N ALA A 205 -3.11 -2.76 13.04
CA ALA A 205 -2.67 -1.75 12.05
C ALA A 205 -1.18 -1.42 12.20
N SER A 206 -0.70 -1.19 13.43
CA SER A 206 0.72 -0.91 13.69
C SER A 206 1.62 -2.11 13.36
N ARG A 207 1.21 -3.33 13.70
CA ARG A 207 1.94 -4.56 13.36
C ARG A 207 2.03 -4.75 11.84
N PHE A 208 0.92 -4.55 11.14
CA PHE A 208 0.86 -4.62 9.69
C PHE A 208 1.79 -3.59 9.03
N LEU A 209 1.63 -2.29 9.35
CA LEU A 209 2.46 -1.24 8.75
C LEU A 209 3.95 -1.40 9.10
N GLY A 210 4.27 -1.85 10.31
CA GLY A 210 5.65 -2.20 10.67
C GLY A 210 6.22 -3.37 9.85
N THR A 211 5.38 -4.31 9.42
CA THR A 211 5.79 -5.38 8.51
C THR A 211 6.02 -4.84 7.09
N VAL A 212 5.11 -4.00 6.58
CA VAL A 212 5.26 -3.35 5.27
C VAL A 212 6.52 -2.48 5.25
N GLU A 213 6.80 -1.73 6.32
CA GLU A 213 8.03 -0.96 6.46
C GLU A 213 9.29 -1.84 6.37
N LYS A 214 9.31 -2.99 7.05
CA LYS A 214 10.41 -3.96 6.95
C LYS A 214 10.57 -4.53 5.54
N LEU A 215 9.48 -4.77 4.80
CA LEU A 215 9.52 -5.17 3.40
C LEU A 215 10.10 -4.05 2.53
N ASN A 216 9.68 -2.81 2.75
CA ASN A 216 10.20 -1.65 2.03
C ASN A 216 11.70 -1.44 2.28
N GLN A 217 12.18 -1.55 3.52
CA GLN A 217 13.60 -1.49 3.85
C GLN A 217 14.45 -2.56 3.14
N ARG A 218 13.81 -3.60 2.59
CA ARG A 218 14.44 -4.66 1.79
C ARG A 218 14.28 -4.46 0.29
N GLY A 219 13.77 -3.31 -0.12
CA GLY A 219 13.68 -2.90 -1.52
C GLY A 219 12.31 -3.12 -2.16
N VAL A 220 11.29 -3.58 -1.43
CA VAL A 220 9.92 -3.60 -1.93
C VAL A 220 9.43 -2.16 -2.09
N THR A 221 8.90 -1.82 -3.26
CA THR A 221 8.26 -0.53 -3.51
C THR A 221 6.83 -0.57 -3.00
N VAL A 222 6.39 0.45 -2.27
CA VAL A 222 5.05 0.49 -1.66
C VAL A 222 4.33 1.76 -2.08
N ILE A 223 3.09 1.60 -2.57
CA ILE A 223 2.15 2.70 -2.78
C ILE A 223 1.00 2.49 -1.82
N MET A 224 0.82 3.38 -0.87
CA MET A 224 -0.23 3.31 0.13
C MET A 224 -1.19 4.48 -0.03
N ILE A 225 -2.43 4.20 -0.46
CA ILE A 225 -3.51 5.16 -0.37
C ILE A 225 -3.95 5.20 1.09
N SER A 226 -3.96 6.36 1.69
CA SER A 226 -4.43 6.53 3.06
C SER A 226 -4.93 7.93 3.34
N HIS A 227 -5.96 8.03 4.18
CA HIS A 227 -6.43 9.27 4.80
C HIS A 227 -5.78 9.51 6.17
N ASP A 228 -5.12 8.50 6.73
CA ASP A 228 -4.37 8.65 7.98
C ASP A 228 -3.00 9.30 7.73
N MET A 229 -2.96 10.62 7.87
CA MET A 229 -1.74 11.40 7.66
C MET A 229 -0.64 11.05 8.68
N ARG A 230 -0.99 10.54 9.87
CA ARG A 230 0.01 10.08 10.86
C ARG A 230 0.73 8.84 10.35
N ALA A 231 -0.02 7.88 9.77
CA ALA A 231 0.56 6.71 9.14
C ALA A 231 1.43 7.09 7.93
N VAL A 232 0.95 8.00 7.06
CA VAL A 232 1.71 8.49 5.91
C VAL A 232 3.03 9.12 6.37
N TYR A 233 2.99 10.06 7.32
CA TYR A 233 4.19 10.72 7.82
C TYR A 233 5.17 9.74 8.47
N ARG A 234 4.67 8.80 9.28
CA ARG A 234 5.50 7.84 10.00
C ARG A 234 6.20 6.84 9.08
N TYR A 235 5.49 6.24 8.14
CA TYR A 235 5.97 5.09 7.37
C TYR A 235 6.44 5.44 5.95
N CYS A 236 5.85 6.44 5.29
CA CYS A 236 6.21 6.76 3.92
C CYS A 236 7.53 7.54 3.82
N THR A 237 8.21 7.35 2.70
CA THR A 237 9.41 8.12 2.33
C THR A 237 9.08 9.28 1.40
N HIS A 238 8.00 9.13 0.63
CA HIS A 238 7.51 10.11 -0.33
C HIS A 238 6.01 10.33 -0.16
N VAL A 239 5.54 11.49 -0.59
CA VAL A 239 4.11 11.76 -0.71
C VAL A 239 3.80 12.10 -2.17
N LEU A 240 2.68 11.56 -2.65
CA LEU A 240 2.05 11.90 -3.92
C LEU A 240 0.65 12.41 -3.62
N GLU A 241 0.39 13.67 -3.96
CA GLU A 241 -0.92 14.29 -3.77
C GLU A 241 -1.64 14.46 -5.09
N LEU A 242 -2.87 13.93 -5.14
CA LEU A 242 -3.77 14.11 -6.28
C LEU A 242 -4.94 15.02 -5.92
N GLU A 243 -5.27 15.94 -6.84
CA GLU A 243 -6.47 16.76 -6.80
C GLU A 243 -7.09 16.82 -8.20
N ASP A 244 -8.38 16.51 -8.30
CA ASP A 244 -9.17 16.55 -9.54
C ASP A 244 -8.50 15.86 -10.75
N GLY A 245 -7.86 14.72 -10.51
CA GLY A 245 -7.18 13.93 -11.54
C GLY A 245 -5.77 14.40 -11.91
N HIS A 246 -5.22 15.43 -11.25
CA HIS A 246 -3.88 15.95 -11.50
C HIS A 246 -2.94 15.70 -10.32
N ILE A 247 -1.63 15.63 -10.59
CA ILE A 247 -0.61 15.63 -9.54
C ILE A 247 -0.40 17.07 -9.07
N VAL A 248 -0.73 17.34 -7.80
CA VAL A 248 -0.42 18.62 -7.15
C VAL A 248 1.00 18.61 -6.61
N GLN A 249 1.43 17.48 -6.07
CA GLN A 249 2.75 17.36 -5.47
C GLN A 249 3.24 15.91 -5.52
N TYR A 250 4.55 15.73 -5.80
CA TYR A 250 5.28 14.49 -5.57
C TYR A 250 6.69 14.80 -5.07
N GLY A 251 7.11 14.13 -4.01
CA GLY A 251 8.47 14.29 -3.47
C GLY A 251 8.69 13.61 -2.14
N PRO A 252 9.94 13.64 -1.66
CA PRO A 252 10.31 13.04 -0.37
C PRO A 252 9.65 13.80 0.79
N ILE A 253 9.32 13.07 1.86
CA ILE A 253 8.85 13.63 3.12
C ILE A 253 10.07 14.03 3.96
N ASP A 254 10.16 15.32 4.31
CA ASP A 254 11.19 15.80 5.23
C ASP A 254 10.81 15.47 6.68
N LYS A 255 11.45 14.43 7.22
CA LYS A 255 11.25 13.99 8.62
C LYS A 255 12.15 14.74 9.63
N SER A 256 13.03 15.62 9.18
CA SER A 256 14.00 16.30 10.07
C SER A 256 13.36 17.34 11.00
N GLN A 257 12.16 17.79 10.69
CA GLN A 257 11.41 18.79 11.46
C GLN A 257 10.56 18.19 12.60
N GLU A 258 10.47 16.86 12.72
CA GLU A 258 9.67 16.19 13.75
C GLU A 258 10.14 16.48 15.18
N ALA A 259 11.45 16.72 15.36
CA ALA A 259 12.04 16.98 16.68
C ALA A 259 11.74 18.37 17.25
N GLN A 260 11.13 19.29 16.51
CA GLN A 260 10.93 20.69 16.92
C GLN A 260 9.48 21.16 17.05
N GLN A 261 8.49 20.34 16.68
CA GLN A 261 7.08 20.79 16.70
C GLN A 261 6.16 19.81 17.43
N SER A 262 6.06 19.98 18.76
CA SER A 262 4.86 19.55 19.48
C SER A 262 3.64 20.32 18.95
N PRO A 263 2.44 19.70 18.82
CA PRO A 263 1.29 20.27 18.13
C PRO A 263 0.55 21.33 18.98
N VAL A 264 1.21 22.44 19.30
CA VAL A 264 0.52 23.64 19.82
C VAL A 264 1.21 24.88 19.24
N ARG A 265 0.47 25.60 18.41
CA ARG A 265 0.74 26.91 17.77
C ARG A 265 1.43 26.86 16.39
N GLN A 266 0.61 26.99 15.33
CA GLN A 266 0.72 28.14 14.40
C GLN A 266 -0.30 27.99 13.26
N ALA A 267 -1.35 28.79 13.33
CA ALA A 267 -2.15 29.17 12.18
C ALA A 267 -1.46 30.33 11.45
N ARG A 268 -1.50 30.31 10.11
CA ARG A 268 -1.21 31.39 9.15
C ARG A 268 0.22 31.59 8.70
N GLN A 269 0.54 31.14 7.47
CA GLN A 269 1.16 31.96 6.42
C GLN A 269 1.12 31.29 5.02
N PRO A 270 1.18 32.03 3.88
CA PRO A 270 0.79 31.56 2.55
C PRO A 270 1.93 30.95 1.74
N HIS A 271 1.52 30.21 0.72
CA HIS A 271 2.33 29.50 -0.31
C HIS A 271 3.60 30.17 -0.78
N LYS A 272 4.70 29.40 -0.86
CA LYS A 272 5.72 29.50 -1.95
C LYS A 272 6.62 28.24 -2.00
N SER A 273 6.89 27.82 -3.26
CA SER A 273 8.04 27.07 -3.77
C SER A 273 8.12 25.54 -3.63
N ARG A 274 8.39 24.91 -4.78
CA ARG A 274 8.70 23.50 -5.00
C ARG A 274 9.96 23.07 -4.23
N GLY A 275 9.75 22.32 -3.14
CA GLY A 275 10.78 21.72 -2.30
C GLY A 275 10.27 20.41 -1.69
N PRO A 276 11.06 19.68 -0.89
CA PRO A 276 10.58 18.49 -0.20
C PRO A 276 9.30 18.81 0.58
N VAL A 277 8.36 17.86 0.62
CA VAL A 277 7.09 18.02 1.34
C VAL A 277 7.43 18.33 2.80
N SER A 278 7.12 19.55 3.25
CA SER A 278 7.48 19.95 4.60
C SER A 278 6.60 19.21 5.60
N ALA A 279 7.17 18.87 6.76
CA ALA A 279 6.43 18.35 7.90
C ALA A 279 5.20 19.23 8.25
N THR A 280 5.29 20.53 8.00
CA THR A 280 4.21 21.50 8.19
C THR A 280 3.00 21.20 7.30
N HIS A 281 3.21 20.80 6.03
CA HIS A 281 2.12 20.46 5.10
C HIS A 281 1.39 19.19 5.56
N VAL A 282 2.14 18.16 5.97
CA VAL A 282 1.58 16.91 6.50
C VAL A 282 0.83 17.16 7.81
N LEU A 283 1.41 17.96 8.73
CA LEU A 283 0.78 18.29 10.01
C LEU A 283 -0.48 19.17 9.89
N LEU A 284 -0.51 20.09 8.93
CA LEU A 284 -1.71 20.87 8.63
C LEU A 284 -2.86 19.98 8.11
N LYS A 285 -2.55 18.93 7.34
CA LYS A 285 -3.56 17.93 6.94
C LYS A 285 -4.03 17.09 8.12
N ILE A 286 -3.13 16.68 9.04
CA ILE A 286 -3.50 15.99 10.27
C ILE A 286 -4.49 16.83 11.08
N ALA A 287 -4.18 18.10 11.29
CA ALA A 287 -5.06 19.03 12.05
C ALA A 287 -6.42 19.24 11.37
N LYS A 288 -6.45 19.28 10.03
CA LYS A 288 -7.69 19.45 9.27
C LYS A 288 -8.57 18.20 9.31
N ASP A 289 -7.96 17.01 9.20
CA ASP A 289 -8.68 15.73 9.32
C ASP A 289 -9.24 15.48 10.72
N GLU A 290 -8.63 16.04 11.76
CA GLU A 290 -9.15 16.00 13.13
C GLU A 290 -10.34 16.96 13.32
N CYS A 291 -10.27 18.16 12.76
CA CYS A 291 -11.37 19.15 12.82
C CYS A 291 -12.63 18.65 12.09
N ASP A 292 -12.46 18.05 10.90
CA ASP A 292 -13.58 17.51 10.11
C ASP A 292 -14.25 16.26 10.75
N LYS A 293 -13.59 15.63 11.75
CA LYS A 293 -14.17 14.51 12.52
C LYS A 293 -14.92 14.95 13.77
N GLU A 294 -14.65 16.12 14.30
CA GLU A 294 -15.38 16.69 15.46
C GLU A 294 -16.68 17.40 15.03
N GLU A 295 -16.82 17.75 13.75
CA GLU A 295 -18.03 18.37 13.20
C GLU A 295 -19.07 17.38 12.62
N ARG A 296 -18.81 16.06 12.71
CA ARG A 296 -19.75 14.99 12.33
C ARG A 296 -20.19 14.16 13.53
#